data_e3c7cf0b2f0ac5893632cb4cea48fec6
#
_entry.id   e3c7cf0b2f0ac5893632cb4cea48fec6
#
_cell.length_a   1.000
_cell.length_b   1.000
_cell.length_c   1.000
_cell.angle_alpha   90.00
_cell.angle_beta   90.00
_cell.angle_gamma   90.00
#
_symmetry.space_group_name_H-M   'P 1'
#
loop_
_entity.id
_entity.type
_entity.pdbx_description
1 polymer ?
#
loop_
_entity_poly.entity_id
_entity_poly.type
_entity_poly.pdbx_seq_one_letter_code
_entity_poly.pdbx_strand_id
1 'polypeptide(L)'
;MNYTWKVIRCWRRSDGMIFKVEYKVFGTKGDLKVTTIGQIRFRQSGNPIAYASVTEENIVSWIKAKLGSTRENKIYALLVKEMTEKESVPVLKGVPWENWFFT
;
A
#
# COMPACT_ATOMS: atom_id res chain seq x y z
N MET A 1 14.91 1.42 -2.79
CA MET A 1 13.69 0.66 -2.47
C MET A 1 12.69 0.79 -3.61
N ASN A 2 12.06 -0.30 -3.98
CA ASN A 2 11.05 -0.32 -5.03
C ASN A 2 9.66 -0.32 -4.41
N TYR A 3 8.76 0.48 -4.96
CA TYR A 3 7.37 0.57 -4.50
C TYR A 3 6.45 -0.06 -5.51
N THR A 4 5.49 -0.82 -5.02
CA THR A 4 4.48 -1.46 -5.86
C THR A 4 3.10 -1.18 -5.26
N TRP A 5 2.16 -0.79 -6.12
CA TRP A 5 0.78 -0.53 -5.76
C TRP A 5 -0.07 -1.69 -6.26
N LYS A 6 -0.94 -2.18 -5.40
CA LYS A 6 -1.86 -3.27 -5.75
C LYS A 6 -3.27 -2.92 -5.28
N VAL A 7 -4.23 -3.23 -6.12
CA VAL A 7 -5.64 -3.10 -5.74
C VAL A 7 -6.09 -4.42 -5.14
N ILE A 8 -6.62 -4.36 -3.91
CA ILE A 8 -7.10 -5.54 -3.22
C ILE A 8 -8.55 -5.83 -3.60
N ARG A 9 -9.39 -4.80 -3.59
CA ARG A 9 -10.78 -4.94 -4.01
C ARG A 9 -11.37 -3.58 -4.38
N CYS A 10 -12.40 -3.64 -5.20
CA CYS A 10 -13.16 -2.46 -5.61
C CYS A 10 -14.62 -2.67 -5.26
N TRP A 11 -15.28 -1.61 -4.80
CA TRP A 11 -16.72 -1.58 -4.63
C TRP A 11 -17.33 -0.72 -5.72
N ARG A 12 -18.32 -1.25 -6.39
CA ARG A 12 -19.02 -0.54 -7.46
C ARG A 12 -20.49 -0.42 -7.16
N ARG A 13 -21.11 0.58 -7.77
CA ARG A 13 -22.55 0.75 -7.72
C ARG A 13 -23.21 -0.11 -8.80
N SER A 14 -24.53 -0.21 -8.75
CA SER A 14 -25.28 -1.00 -9.74
C SER A 14 -25.11 -0.48 -11.17
N ASP A 15 -24.75 0.78 -11.33
CA ASP A 15 -24.48 1.38 -12.63
C ASP A 15 -23.06 1.12 -13.14
N GLY A 16 -22.27 0.38 -12.38
CA GLY A 16 -20.89 0.06 -12.74
C GLY A 16 -19.86 1.06 -12.26
N MET A 17 -20.27 2.12 -11.59
CA MET A 17 -19.32 3.14 -11.11
C MET A 17 -18.60 2.67 -9.86
N ILE A 18 -17.27 2.66 -9.91
CA ILE A 18 -16.45 2.33 -8.74
C ILE A 18 -16.45 3.53 -7.80
N PHE A 19 -16.81 3.30 -6.54
CA PHE A 19 -16.89 4.38 -5.56
C PHE A 19 -15.92 4.20 -4.39
N LYS A 20 -15.37 3.01 -4.24
CA LYS A 20 -14.43 2.73 -3.14
C LYS A 20 -13.42 1.69 -3.59
N VAL A 21 -12.19 1.87 -3.19
CA VAL A 21 -11.10 0.93 -3.52
C VAL A 21 -10.29 0.68 -2.26
N GLU A 22 -9.98 -0.58 -2.02
CA GLU A 22 -8.99 -0.98 -1.04
C GLU A 22 -7.71 -1.33 -1.77
N TYR A 23 -6.61 -0.75 -1.32
CA TYR A 23 -5.33 -0.92 -1.99
C TYR A 23 -4.23 -1.19 -0.96
N LYS A 24 -3.12 -1.72 -1.46
CA LYS A 24 -1.91 -1.85 -0.67
C LYS A 24 -0.73 -1.27 -1.45
N VAL A 25 0.21 -0.73 -0.71
CA VAL A 25 1.49 -0.29 -1.26
C VAL A 25 2.56 -1.02 -0.49
N PHE A 26 3.49 -1.63 -1.20
CA PHE A 26 4.60 -2.27 -0.53
C PHE A 26 5.93 -1.82 -1.13
N GLY A 27 6.92 -1.74 -0.26
CA GLY A 27 8.29 -1.44 -0.64
C GLY A 27 9.14 -2.67 -0.44
N THR A 28 10.05 -2.91 -1.38
CA THR A 28 10.99 -4.02 -1.28
C THR A 28 12.41 -3.52 -1.38
N LYS A 29 13.30 -4.13 -0.62
CA LYS A 29 14.72 -3.85 -0.65
C LYS A 29 15.45 -5.15 -0.35
N GLY A 30 16.06 -5.75 -1.38
CA GLY A 30 16.60 -7.09 -1.24
C GLY A 30 15.51 -8.08 -0.86
N ASP A 31 15.71 -8.79 0.23
CA ASP A 31 14.74 -9.77 0.73
C ASP A 31 13.71 -9.18 1.71
N LEU A 32 13.84 -7.89 2.00
CA LEU A 32 12.95 -7.21 2.95
C LEU A 32 11.76 -6.61 2.25
N LYS A 33 10.61 -6.67 2.90
CA LYS A 33 9.37 -6.13 2.38
C LYS A 33 8.57 -5.47 3.50
N VAL A 34 8.04 -4.30 3.21
CA VAL A 34 7.13 -3.57 4.11
C VAL A 34 5.87 -3.22 3.35
N THR A 35 4.73 -3.24 4.01
CA THR A 35 3.43 -3.06 3.37
C THR A 35 2.54 -2.15 4.20
N THR A 36 1.78 -1.31 3.51
CA THR A 36 0.69 -0.56 4.12
C THR A 36 -0.58 -0.75 3.30
N ILE A 37 -1.72 -0.72 3.96
CA ILE A 37 -3.02 -0.92 3.34
C ILE A 37 -3.88 0.31 3.60
N GLY A 38 -4.63 0.73 2.59
CA GLY A 38 -5.52 1.86 2.72
C GLY A 38 -6.80 1.66 1.94
N GLN A 39 -7.75 2.54 2.19
CA GLN A 39 -9.00 2.58 1.45
C GLN A 39 -9.23 4.02 1.01
N ILE A 40 -9.83 4.19 -0.16
CA ILE A 40 -10.12 5.50 -0.69
C ILE A 40 -11.49 5.47 -1.38
N ARG A 41 -12.24 6.56 -1.21
CA ARG A 41 -13.53 6.73 -1.85
C ARG A 41 -13.42 7.72 -2.99
N PHE A 42 -14.10 7.41 -4.07
CA PHE A 42 -14.18 8.31 -5.22
C PHE A 42 -15.58 8.89 -5.34
N ARG A 43 -15.64 10.13 -5.75
CA ARG A 43 -16.90 10.74 -6.11
C ARG A 43 -17.31 10.22 -7.49
N GLN A 44 -18.61 10.24 -7.71
CA GLN A 44 -19.22 9.69 -8.92
C GLN A 44 -18.62 10.22 -10.23
N SER A 45 -18.28 11.50 -10.25
CA SER A 45 -17.74 12.16 -11.45
C SER A 45 -16.31 11.76 -11.82
N GLY A 46 -15.63 11.02 -10.97
CA GLY A 46 -14.23 10.67 -11.19
C GLY A 46 -14.01 9.37 -11.93
N ASN A 47 -15.05 8.76 -12.50
CA ASN A 47 -14.95 7.42 -13.03
C ASN A 47 -15.62 7.29 -14.39
N PRO A 48 -15.00 7.83 -15.46
CA PRO A 48 -15.61 7.86 -16.79
C PRO A 48 -15.49 6.55 -17.57
N ILE A 49 -14.71 5.58 -17.09
CA ILE A 49 -14.45 4.35 -17.82
C ILE A 49 -15.43 3.26 -17.36
N ALA A 50 -15.98 2.51 -18.33
CA ALA A 50 -16.88 1.41 -18.01
C ALA A 50 -16.14 0.36 -17.15
N TYR A 51 -16.85 -0.20 -16.18
CA TYR A 51 -16.26 -1.12 -15.20
C TYR A 51 -15.47 -2.25 -15.88
N ALA A 52 -16.04 -2.84 -16.91
CA ALA A 52 -15.41 -3.95 -17.62
C ALA A 52 -14.12 -3.58 -18.33
N SER A 53 -13.90 -2.29 -18.58
CA SER A 53 -12.71 -1.79 -19.28
C SER A 53 -11.66 -1.21 -18.32
N VAL A 54 -11.94 -1.20 -17.01
CA VAL A 54 -11.03 -0.64 -16.04
C VAL A 54 -9.91 -1.63 -15.75
N THR A 55 -8.67 -1.12 -15.76
CA THR A 55 -7.48 -1.92 -15.42
C THR A 55 -6.98 -1.52 -14.06
N GLU A 56 -6.13 -2.37 -13.46
CA GLU A 56 -5.48 -2.05 -12.20
C GLU A 56 -4.69 -0.75 -12.31
N GLU A 57 -4.02 -0.52 -13.44
CA GLU A 57 -3.26 0.69 -13.68
C GLU A 57 -4.15 1.93 -13.65
N ASN A 58 -5.34 1.85 -14.23
CA ASN A 58 -6.30 2.96 -14.19
C ASN A 58 -6.64 3.30 -12.74
N ILE A 59 -6.95 2.28 -11.94
CA ILE A 59 -7.34 2.48 -10.55
C ILE A 59 -6.20 3.05 -9.73
N VAL A 60 -5.00 2.56 -9.92
CA VAL A 60 -3.81 3.08 -9.23
C VAL A 60 -3.60 4.56 -9.58
N SER A 61 -3.75 4.93 -10.85
CA SER A 61 -3.68 6.34 -11.26
C SER A 61 -4.72 7.19 -10.54
N TRP A 62 -5.94 6.70 -10.42
CA TRP A 62 -7.01 7.42 -9.73
C TRP A 62 -6.69 7.59 -8.25
N ILE A 63 -6.16 6.53 -7.62
CA ILE A 63 -5.77 6.58 -6.20
C ILE A 63 -4.71 7.65 -6.00
N LYS A 64 -3.66 7.64 -6.81
CA LYS A 64 -2.57 8.60 -6.69
C LYS A 64 -3.05 10.04 -6.92
N ALA A 65 -3.92 10.23 -7.90
CA ALA A 65 -4.49 11.55 -8.16
C ALA A 65 -5.35 12.04 -6.99
N LYS A 66 -6.13 11.14 -6.40
CA LYS A 66 -6.99 11.49 -5.27
C LYS A 66 -6.19 11.78 -4.01
N LEU A 67 -5.14 11.01 -3.76
CA LEU A 67 -4.26 11.22 -2.61
C LEU A 67 -3.47 12.52 -2.73
N GLY A 68 -3.00 12.82 -3.94
CA GLY A 68 -2.09 13.93 -4.17
C GLY A 68 -0.66 13.58 -3.73
N SER A 69 0.30 14.38 -4.16
CA SER A 69 1.71 14.11 -3.90
C SER A 69 2.06 14.11 -2.42
N THR A 70 1.42 14.95 -1.62
CA THR A 70 1.70 15.05 -0.19
C THR A 70 1.37 13.74 0.52
N ARG A 71 0.19 13.18 0.27
CA ARG A 71 -0.22 11.92 0.90
C ARG A 71 0.57 10.74 0.35
N GLU A 72 0.84 10.74 -0.94
CA GLU A 72 1.65 9.70 -1.56
C GLU A 72 3.05 9.67 -0.93
N ASN A 73 3.66 10.83 -0.75
CA ASN A 73 4.97 10.93 -0.12
C ASN A 73 4.95 10.49 1.35
N LYS A 74 3.84 10.73 2.05
CA LYS A 74 3.69 10.25 3.44
C LYS A 74 3.67 8.73 3.50
N ILE A 75 3.02 8.09 2.53
CA ILE A 75 3.01 6.63 2.43
C ILE A 75 4.43 6.10 2.23
N TYR A 76 5.16 6.70 1.30
CA TYR A 76 6.54 6.29 1.04
C TYR A 76 7.44 6.53 2.26
N ALA A 77 7.26 7.64 2.94
CA ALA A 77 8.03 7.94 4.15
C ALA A 77 7.77 6.90 5.25
N LEU A 78 6.52 6.49 5.41
CA LEU A 78 6.17 5.44 6.36
C LEU A 78 6.86 4.11 6.00
N LEU A 79 6.83 3.75 4.72
CA LEU A 79 7.47 2.52 4.26
C LEU A 79 8.97 2.57 4.45
N VAL A 80 9.60 3.72 4.17
CA VAL A 80 11.04 3.91 4.39
C VAL A 80 11.37 3.76 5.87
N LYS A 81 10.55 4.35 6.74
CA LYS A 81 10.77 4.24 8.18
C LYS A 81 10.69 2.79 8.63
N GLU A 82 9.68 2.05 8.19
CA GLU A 82 9.53 0.64 8.53
C GLU A 82 10.69 -0.19 8.00
N MET A 83 11.12 0.10 6.78
CA MET A 83 12.26 -0.60 6.18
C MET A 83 13.54 -0.34 6.96
N THR A 84 13.78 0.91 7.35
CA THR A 84 14.95 1.28 8.13
C THR A 84 14.96 0.55 9.47
N GLU A 85 13.81 0.44 10.12
CA GLU A 85 13.69 -0.31 11.36
C GLU A 85 14.03 -1.79 11.15
N LYS A 86 13.58 -2.38 10.06
CA LYS A 86 13.89 -3.78 9.74
C LYS A 86 15.37 -3.99 9.47
N GLU A 87 16.02 -3.02 8.84
CA GLU A 87 17.45 -3.11 8.53
C GLU A 87 18.34 -2.87 9.74
N SER A 88 17.98 -1.89 10.56
CA SER A 88 18.83 -1.45 11.66
C SER A 88 18.70 -2.31 12.90
N VAL A 89 17.60 -3.01 13.05
CA VAL A 89 17.42 -3.95 14.13
C VAL A 89 17.75 -5.32 13.57
N PRO A 90 18.94 -5.85 13.85
CA PRO A 90 19.15 -7.26 13.60
C PRO A 90 18.08 -7.94 14.42
N VAL A 91 17.17 -8.56 13.74
CA VAL A 91 16.00 -9.13 14.41
C VAL A 91 16.47 -10.25 15.26
N LEU A 92 16.79 -9.89 16.49
CA LEU A 92 17.02 -10.87 17.51
C LEU A 92 15.66 -11.39 17.88
N LYS A 93 15.24 -12.41 17.18
CA LYS A 93 14.03 -13.12 17.52
C LYS A 93 14.32 -13.97 18.71
N GLY A 94 13.50 -13.88 19.68
CA GLY A 94 13.62 -14.68 20.87
C GLY A 94 13.16 -13.87 22.06
N VAL A 95 13.12 -14.52 23.17
CA VAL A 95 12.73 -13.89 24.41
C VAL A 95 13.97 -13.75 25.29
N PRO A 96 14.03 -12.75 26.18
CA PRO A 96 15.24 -12.46 26.95
C PRO A 96 15.74 -13.62 27.79
N TRP A 97 14.95 -14.59 28.06
CA TRP A 97 15.31 -15.73 28.92
C TRP A 97 15.74 -16.98 28.12
N GLU A 98 15.86 -16.88 26.86
CA GLU A 98 16.42 -17.96 26.04
C GLU A 98 17.87 -17.75 25.84
N ASN A 99 18.58 -18.08 25.86
CA ASN A 99 19.77 -17.87 25.41
C ASN A 99 20.63 -17.44 25.05
N TRP A 100 20.89 -17.26 25.16
CA TRP A 100 21.46 -16.73 24.62
C TRP A 100 22.16 -16.39 25.03
N PHE A 101 21.84 -16.48 25.38
CA PHE A 101 21.93 -16.30 25.84
C PHE A 101 21.80 -16.38 26.10
N PHE A 102 21.77 -16.52 26.28
CA PHE A 102 21.43 -16.76 26.77
C PHE A 102 21.54 -17.01 26.79
N THR A 103 22.13 -17.05 27.01
CA THR A 103 22.13 -17.30 27.17
C THR A 103 22.28 -17.40 27.08
#